data_6755df7c134bba66f713774ff1ef5407
#
_entry.id   6755df7c134bba66f713774ff1ef5407
#
_cell.length_a   1.000
_cell.length_b   1.000
_cell.length_c   1.000
_cell.angle_alpha   90.00
_cell.angle_beta   90.00
_cell.angle_gamma   90.00
#
_symmetry.space_group_name_H-M   'P 1'
#
loop_
_entity.id
_entity.type
_entity.pdbx_description
1 polymer ?
#
loop_
_entity_poly.entity_id
_entity_poly.type
_entity_poly.pdbx_seq_one_letter_code
_entity_poly.pdbx_strand_id
1 'polypeptide(L)'
;MERSLKELDSIGFWSVESWGGAIFDSCIRYLGEDPWERIRKIKSKMPNTPQQMLLRGQNLLGYKHYSDEIVYKFIEKSKTNGVDVFRIFDALNDPRNMETAIKATIENDGHAQGTISYTTSPVHNLQTWVDLSLRLQDSGCHSLAIKDMALSLIHISEPTR
;
A
#
# COMPACT_ATOMS: atom_id res chain seq x y z
N MET A 1 -2.20 17.76 -16.00
CA MET A 1 -2.39 16.94 -14.78
C MET A 1 -3.69 17.26 -14.03
N GLU A 2 -3.96 18.51 -13.64
CA GLU A 2 -5.16 18.83 -12.80
C GLU A 2 -6.51 18.47 -13.45
N ARG A 3 -6.66 18.65 -14.76
CA ARG A 3 -7.90 18.29 -15.49
C ARG A 3 -8.15 16.79 -15.45
N SER A 4 -7.11 16.01 -15.70
CA SER A 4 -7.19 14.53 -15.69
C SER A 4 -7.54 13.96 -14.31
N LEU A 5 -7.11 14.58 -13.21
CA LEU A 5 -7.44 14.12 -11.86
C LEU A 5 -8.94 14.22 -11.56
N LYS A 6 -9.60 15.29 -12.00
CA LYS A 6 -11.05 15.46 -11.83
C LYS A 6 -11.84 14.43 -12.66
N GLU A 7 -11.38 14.14 -13.86
CA GLU A 7 -11.99 13.12 -14.71
C GLU A 7 -11.82 11.73 -14.05
N LEU A 8 -10.65 11.40 -13.53
CA LEU A 8 -10.39 10.15 -12.79
C LEU A 8 -11.26 10.02 -11.52
N ASP A 9 -11.46 11.12 -10.79
CA ASP A 9 -12.28 11.11 -9.58
C ASP A 9 -13.76 10.79 -9.87
N SER A 10 -14.24 11.08 -11.09
CA SER A 10 -15.61 10.79 -11.52
C SER A 10 -15.85 9.34 -11.96
N ILE A 11 -14.80 8.55 -12.15
CA ILE A 11 -14.92 7.14 -12.63
C ILE A 11 -15.46 6.22 -11.55
N GLY A 12 -15.27 6.56 -10.27
CA GLY A 12 -15.73 5.74 -9.14
C GLY A 12 -14.80 4.58 -8.80
N PHE A 13 -13.50 4.75 -8.96
CA PHE A 13 -12.51 3.77 -8.48
C PHE A 13 -12.63 3.56 -6.97
N TRP A 14 -12.46 2.32 -6.52
CA TRP A 14 -12.42 2.00 -5.11
C TRP A 14 -11.25 2.73 -4.39
N SER A 15 -10.09 2.79 -5.03
CA SER A 15 -8.94 3.61 -4.63
C SER A 15 -8.01 3.83 -5.80
N VAL A 16 -7.13 4.84 -5.69
CA VAL A 16 -6.07 5.09 -6.66
C VAL A 16 -4.73 5.09 -5.94
N GLU A 17 -3.80 4.23 -6.39
CA GLU A 17 -2.44 4.22 -5.87
C GLU A 17 -1.66 5.41 -6.44
N SER A 18 -1.67 6.50 -5.70
CA SER A 18 -1.10 7.80 -6.07
C SER A 18 0.16 8.16 -5.28
N TRP A 19 0.58 7.32 -4.34
CA TRP A 19 1.63 7.60 -3.38
C TRP A 19 2.50 6.37 -3.12
N GLY A 20 3.76 6.59 -2.76
CA GLY A 20 4.70 5.50 -2.45
C GLY A 20 6.15 5.96 -2.51
N GLY A 21 7.10 5.03 -2.32
CA GLY A 21 8.53 5.32 -2.24
C GLY A 21 9.10 6.02 -3.47
N ALA A 22 8.74 5.55 -4.65
CA ALA A 22 9.22 6.13 -5.90
C ALA A 22 8.75 7.58 -6.10
N ILE A 23 7.52 7.88 -5.72
CA ILE A 23 6.97 9.25 -5.83
C ILE A 23 7.65 10.16 -4.81
N PHE A 24 7.78 9.70 -3.56
CA PHE A 24 8.45 10.44 -2.50
C PHE A 24 9.89 10.80 -2.89
N ASP A 25 10.66 9.82 -3.34
CA ASP A 25 12.03 10.01 -3.80
C ASP A 25 12.11 10.96 -5.00
N SER A 26 11.20 10.79 -5.98
CA SER A 26 11.18 11.64 -7.18
C SER A 26 10.89 13.10 -6.85
N CYS A 27 9.98 13.37 -5.92
CA CYS A 27 9.70 14.72 -5.46
C CYS A 27 10.96 15.41 -4.92
N ILE A 28 11.69 14.71 -4.04
CA ILE A 28 12.86 15.27 -3.37
C ILE A 28 14.05 15.37 -4.33
N ARG A 29 14.38 14.28 -5.05
CA ARG A 29 15.64 14.16 -5.80
C ARG A 29 15.63 14.85 -7.15
N TYR A 30 14.47 14.88 -7.81
CA TYR A 30 14.40 15.31 -9.20
C TYR A 30 13.53 16.54 -9.42
N LEU A 31 12.48 16.70 -8.62
CA LEU A 31 11.51 17.77 -8.83
C LEU A 31 11.70 18.97 -7.89
N GLY A 32 12.44 18.79 -6.78
CA GLY A 32 12.57 19.81 -5.74
C GLY A 32 11.23 20.18 -5.10
N GLU A 33 10.29 19.23 -5.03
CA GLU A 33 8.96 19.43 -4.48
C GLU A 33 8.85 18.81 -3.08
N ASP A 34 7.99 19.43 -2.24
CA ASP A 34 7.54 18.78 -1.01
C ASP A 34 6.61 17.62 -1.34
N PRO A 35 7.01 16.36 -1.03
CA PRO A 35 6.16 15.20 -1.31
C PRO A 35 4.82 15.25 -0.58
N TRP A 36 4.76 15.82 0.62
CA TRP A 36 3.51 15.97 1.36
C TRP A 36 2.55 16.98 0.72
N GLU A 37 3.07 18.06 0.15
CA GLU A 37 2.27 19.00 -0.61
C GLU A 37 1.66 18.35 -1.85
N ARG A 38 2.41 17.47 -2.51
CA ARG A 38 1.93 16.73 -3.69
C ARG A 38 0.71 15.86 -3.35
N ILE A 39 0.76 15.06 -2.28
CA ILE A 39 -0.40 14.22 -1.93
C ILE A 39 -1.60 15.06 -1.51
N ARG A 40 -1.40 16.16 -0.79
CA ARG A 40 -2.49 17.09 -0.45
C ARG A 40 -3.14 17.69 -1.70
N LYS A 41 -2.34 18.07 -2.72
CA LYS A 41 -2.85 18.57 -4.00
C LYS A 41 -3.65 17.50 -4.74
N ILE A 42 -3.16 16.26 -4.78
CA ILE A 42 -3.90 15.15 -5.41
C ILE A 42 -5.23 14.93 -4.68
N LYS A 43 -5.22 14.80 -3.36
CA LYS A 43 -6.43 14.59 -2.56
C LYS A 43 -7.45 15.72 -2.73
N SER A 44 -7.00 16.96 -2.82
CA SER A 44 -7.90 18.12 -3.05
C SER A 44 -8.58 18.10 -4.42
N LYS A 45 -7.96 17.46 -5.44
CA LYS A 45 -8.51 17.34 -6.80
C LYS A 45 -9.30 16.04 -7.02
N MET A 46 -9.13 15.07 -6.14
CA MET A 46 -9.82 13.78 -6.14
C MET A 46 -10.43 13.52 -4.75
N PRO A 47 -11.39 14.33 -4.31
CA PRO A 47 -11.97 14.22 -2.96
C PRO A 47 -12.79 12.94 -2.75
N ASN A 48 -13.40 12.40 -3.81
CA ASN A 48 -14.29 11.24 -3.73
C ASN A 48 -13.54 9.90 -3.82
N THR A 49 -12.31 9.90 -4.39
CA THR A 49 -11.54 8.68 -4.57
C THR A 49 -10.50 8.53 -3.46
N PRO A 50 -10.52 7.43 -2.69
CA PRO A 50 -9.50 7.16 -1.68
C PRO A 50 -8.09 7.10 -2.29
N GLN A 51 -7.15 7.78 -1.64
CA GLN A 51 -5.75 7.76 -2.05
C GLN A 51 -5.03 6.60 -1.38
N GLN A 52 -4.34 5.81 -2.16
CA GLN A 52 -3.64 4.63 -1.70
C GLN A 52 -2.14 4.81 -1.82
N MET A 53 -1.41 4.27 -0.84
CA MET A 53 0.04 4.16 -0.90
C MET A 53 0.53 2.73 -0.77
N LEU A 54 1.64 2.43 -1.43
CA LEU A 54 2.40 1.20 -1.22
C LEU A 54 3.39 1.42 -0.08
N LEU A 55 3.33 0.56 0.95
CA LEU A 55 4.16 0.65 2.15
C LEU A 55 4.91 -0.65 2.41
N ARG A 56 6.24 -0.57 2.51
CA ARG A 56 7.13 -1.73 2.70
C ARG A 56 7.27 -2.11 4.18
N GLY A 57 6.16 -2.32 4.89
CA GLY A 57 6.19 -2.66 6.31
C GLY A 57 7.13 -1.75 7.11
N GLN A 58 8.01 -2.35 7.90
CA GLN A 58 9.01 -1.65 8.73
C GLN A 58 10.05 -0.85 7.93
N ASN A 59 10.17 -1.12 6.62
CA ASN A 59 11.08 -0.41 5.73
C ASN A 59 10.47 0.88 5.14
N LEU A 60 9.19 1.12 5.38
CA LEU A 60 8.45 2.30 4.90
C LEU A 60 8.57 2.47 3.37
N LEU A 61 9.27 3.51 2.95
CA LEU A 61 9.55 3.82 1.54
C LEU A 61 10.95 3.38 1.10
N GLY A 62 11.78 2.96 2.04
CA GLY A 62 13.22 2.71 1.85
C GLY A 62 13.61 1.23 1.81
N TYR A 63 14.89 0.99 2.12
CA TYR A 63 15.54 -0.32 2.09
C TYR A 63 16.20 -0.70 3.42
N LYS A 64 15.97 0.04 4.48
CA LYS A 64 16.44 -0.29 5.83
C LYS A 64 15.27 -0.35 6.79
N HIS A 65 15.41 -1.11 7.86
CA HIS A 65 14.46 -1.12 8.97
C HIS A 65 14.50 0.21 9.73
N TYR A 66 13.35 0.76 9.98
CA TYR A 66 13.15 1.90 10.87
C TYR A 66 12.61 1.43 12.22
N SER A 67 12.78 2.23 13.27
CA SER A 67 12.17 1.96 14.57
C SER A 67 10.64 2.09 14.49
N ASP A 68 9.93 1.42 15.40
CA ASP A 68 8.47 1.47 15.47
C ASP A 68 7.97 2.91 15.58
N GLU A 69 8.63 3.74 16.39
CA GLU A 69 8.30 5.16 16.54
C GLU A 69 8.29 5.90 15.18
N ILE A 70 9.29 5.64 14.34
CA ILE A 70 9.38 6.26 13.00
C ILE A 70 8.26 5.73 12.10
N VAL A 71 7.94 4.43 12.17
CA VAL A 71 6.84 3.82 11.41
C VAL A 71 5.51 4.47 11.80
N TYR A 72 5.23 4.59 13.09
CA TYR A 72 4.03 5.26 13.60
C TYR A 72 3.95 6.71 13.12
N LYS A 73 5.03 7.47 13.27
CA LYS A 73 5.07 8.87 12.88
C LYS A 73 4.89 9.08 11.38
N PHE A 74 5.47 8.20 10.58
CA PHE A 74 5.33 8.24 9.13
C PHE A 74 3.88 7.96 8.69
N ILE A 75 3.22 6.97 9.28
CA ILE A 75 1.84 6.61 8.98
C ILE A 75 0.89 7.73 9.42
N GLU A 76 1.05 8.26 10.64
CA GLU A 76 0.31 9.43 11.13
C GLU A 76 0.41 10.61 10.14
N LYS A 77 1.62 10.92 9.68
CA LYS A 77 1.85 11.99 8.70
C LYS A 77 1.23 11.68 7.34
N SER A 78 1.34 10.44 6.88
CA SER A 78 0.76 10.03 5.60
C SER A 78 -0.77 10.16 5.62
N LYS A 79 -1.40 9.69 6.69
CA LYS A 79 -2.86 9.80 6.89
C LYS A 79 -3.30 11.26 6.94
N THR A 80 -2.65 12.07 7.76
CA THR A 80 -2.95 13.50 7.92
C THR A 80 -2.82 14.28 6.61
N ASN A 81 -1.94 13.83 5.70
CA ASN A 81 -1.72 14.47 4.40
C ASN A 81 -2.59 13.92 3.28
N GLY A 82 -3.46 12.95 3.54
CA GLY A 82 -4.50 12.54 2.60
C GLY A 82 -4.39 11.11 2.06
N VAL A 83 -3.53 10.27 2.63
CA VAL A 83 -3.52 8.83 2.33
C VAL A 83 -4.65 8.16 3.10
N ASP A 84 -5.51 7.44 2.40
CA ASP A 84 -6.65 6.73 2.98
C ASP A 84 -6.36 5.23 3.16
N VAL A 85 -5.70 4.62 2.18
CA VAL A 85 -5.43 3.18 2.12
C VAL A 85 -3.93 2.91 2.14
N PHE A 86 -3.49 2.10 3.09
CA PHE A 86 -2.10 1.67 3.22
C PHE A 86 -1.99 0.22 2.74
N ARG A 87 -1.44 0.02 1.55
CA ARG A 87 -1.12 -1.31 1.00
C ARG A 87 0.22 -1.75 1.57
N ILE A 88 0.15 -2.51 2.66
CA ILE A 88 1.31 -2.92 3.46
C ILE A 88 1.78 -4.28 2.96
N PHE A 89 3.05 -4.38 2.61
CA PHE A 89 3.64 -5.62 2.13
C PHE A 89 5.06 -5.85 2.67
N ASP A 90 5.47 -7.10 2.65
CA ASP A 90 6.86 -7.52 2.74
C ASP A 90 7.22 -8.37 1.52
N ALA A 91 8.40 -8.15 0.94
CA ALA A 91 8.82 -8.84 -0.27
C ALA A 91 9.01 -10.36 -0.05
N LEU A 92 9.31 -10.78 1.17
CA LEU A 92 9.48 -12.18 1.58
C LEU A 92 8.26 -12.75 2.30
N ASN A 93 7.17 -11.98 2.38
CA ASN A 93 5.94 -12.35 3.09
C ASN A 93 6.14 -12.63 4.58
N ASP A 94 7.08 -11.92 5.23
CA ASP A 94 7.25 -12.01 6.67
C ASP A 94 6.24 -11.10 7.40
N PRO A 95 5.21 -11.65 8.06
CA PRO A 95 4.19 -10.85 8.73
C PRO A 95 4.77 -10.00 9.86
N ARG A 96 5.86 -10.42 10.50
CA ARG A 96 6.52 -9.65 11.58
C ARG A 96 7.00 -8.29 11.09
N ASN A 97 7.39 -8.19 9.82
CA ASN A 97 7.80 -6.93 9.20
C ASN A 97 6.62 -6.00 8.90
N MET A 98 5.38 -6.51 8.97
CA MET A 98 4.17 -5.75 8.64
C MET A 98 3.37 -5.33 9.88
N GLU A 99 3.53 -6.01 11.01
CA GLU A 99 2.71 -5.86 12.23
C GLU A 99 2.65 -4.41 12.73
N THR A 100 3.78 -3.76 12.92
CA THR A 100 3.83 -2.36 13.39
C THR A 100 3.12 -1.41 12.45
N ALA A 101 3.30 -1.59 11.14
CA ALA A 101 2.66 -0.76 10.13
C ALA A 101 1.14 -0.98 10.07
N ILE A 102 0.68 -2.22 10.20
CA ILE A 102 -0.75 -2.55 10.27
C ILE A 102 -1.38 -1.88 11.49
N LYS A 103 -0.79 -2.09 12.67
CA LYS A 103 -1.26 -1.51 13.92
C LYS A 103 -1.32 0.01 13.87
N ALA A 104 -0.23 0.64 13.45
CA ALA A 104 -0.16 2.10 13.32
C ALA A 104 -1.21 2.64 12.33
N THR A 105 -1.49 1.92 11.23
CA THR A 105 -2.52 2.31 10.27
C THR A 105 -3.91 2.30 10.90
N ILE A 106 -4.25 1.24 11.64
CA ILE A 106 -5.55 1.09 12.30
C ILE A 106 -5.73 2.18 13.37
N GLU A 107 -4.72 2.40 14.20
CA GLU A 107 -4.74 3.40 15.27
C GLU A 107 -4.86 4.85 14.75
N ASN A 108 -4.53 5.09 13.49
CA ASN A 108 -4.69 6.37 12.81
C ASN A 108 -5.92 6.42 11.89
N ASP A 109 -6.90 5.55 12.06
CA ASP A 109 -8.12 5.47 11.23
C ASP A 109 -7.84 5.31 9.73
N GLY A 110 -6.71 4.71 9.36
CA GLY A 110 -6.36 4.34 8.00
C GLY A 110 -6.92 2.98 7.61
N HIS A 111 -7.15 2.74 6.32
CA HIS A 111 -7.49 1.42 5.82
C HIS A 111 -6.22 0.58 5.67
N ALA A 112 -6.02 -0.41 6.54
CA ALA A 112 -4.92 -1.36 6.44
C ALA A 112 -5.26 -2.46 5.44
N GLN A 113 -4.55 -2.49 4.31
CA GLN A 113 -4.63 -3.56 3.32
C GLN A 113 -3.38 -4.43 3.42
N GLY A 114 -3.54 -5.63 3.98
CA GLY A 114 -2.47 -6.63 4.03
C GLY A 114 -2.19 -7.20 2.64
N THR A 115 -0.92 -7.36 2.27
CA THR A 115 -0.57 -7.72 0.90
C THR A 115 0.26 -8.99 0.87
N ILE A 116 -0.15 -9.92 0.02
CA ILE A 116 0.57 -11.14 -0.28
C ILE A 116 1.44 -10.88 -1.51
N SER A 117 2.76 -10.97 -1.36
CA SER A 117 3.70 -10.95 -2.48
C SER A 117 3.68 -12.35 -3.12
N TYR A 118 2.77 -12.54 -4.08
CA TYR A 118 2.53 -13.83 -4.71
C TYR A 118 3.72 -14.28 -5.55
N THR A 119 4.07 -15.55 -5.41
CA THR A 119 5.10 -16.21 -6.21
C THR A 119 4.78 -17.69 -6.37
N THR A 120 5.40 -18.34 -7.34
CA THR A 120 5.34 -19.77 -7.55
C THR A 120 6.71 -20.39 -7.27
N SER A 121 6.75 -21.41 -6.42
CA SER A 121 7.97 -22.17 -6.14
C SER A 121 7.60 -23.54 -5.53
N PRO A 122 8.56 -24.47 -5.44
CA PRO A 122 8.30 -25.77 -4.82
C PRO A 122 7.85 -25.73 -3.36
N VAL A 123 8.12 -24.63 -2.64
CA VAL A 123 7.76 -24.46 -1.22
C VAL A 123 6.48 -23.64 -1.01
N HIS A 124 5.99 -22.94 -2.03
CA HIS A 124 4.76 -22.15 -1.97
C HIS A 124 3.58 -22.95 -2.53
N ASN A 125 2.65 -23.31 -1.67
CA ASN A 125 1.43 -24.01 -2.02
C ASN A 125 0.20 -23.20 -1.57
N LEU A 126 -0.99 -23.67 -1.91
CA LEU A 126 -2.23 -22.99 -1.55
C LEU A 126 -2.35 -22.74 -0.04
N GLN A 127 -1.98 -23.74 0.79
CA GLN A 127 -2.07 -23.60 2.23
C GLN A 127 -1.17 -22.48 2.77
N THR A 128 0.03 -22.32 2.21
CA THR A 128 0.92 -21.19 2.56
C THR A 128 0.24 -19.84 2.40
N TRP A 129 -0.51 -19.66 1.29
CA TRP A 129 -1.22 -18.40 1.02
C TRP A 129 -2.45 -18.22 1.91
N VAL A 130 -3.18 -19.31 2.19
CA VAL A 130 -4.30 -19.30 3.13
C VAL A 130 -3.83 -18.93 4.54
N ASP A 131 -2.77 -19.57 5.03
CA ASP A 131 -2.22 -19.31 6.36
C ASP A 131 -1.73 -17.84 6.49
N LEU A 132 -1.06 -17.31 5.47
CA LEU A 132 -0.64 -15.90 5.47
C LEU A 132 -1.86 -14.98 5.47
N SER A 133 -2.89 -15.30 4.69
CA SER A 133 -4.13 -14.52 4.64
C SER A 133 -4.81 -14.45 6.00
N LEU A 134 -4.92 -15.58 6.70
CA LEU A 134 -5.49 -15.64 8.04
C LEU A 134 -4.67 -14.83 9.04
N ARG A 135 -3.35 -14.92 9.00
CA ARG A 135 -2.48 -14.09 9.86
C ARG A 135 -2.68 -12.61 9.64
N LEU A 136 -2.78 -12.16 8.39
CA LEU A 136 -3.04 -10.75 8.07
C LEU A 136 -4.43 -10.31 8.54
N GLN A 137 -5.43 -11.17 8.41
CA GLN A 137 -6.76 -10.93 8.96
C GLN A 137 -6.73 -10.82 10.49
N ASP A 138 -6.06 -11.74 11.18
CA ASP A 138 -5.92 -11.73 12.63
C ASP A 138 -5.13 -10.50 13.14
N SER A 139 -4.22 -9.96 12.33
CA SER A 139 -3.53 -8.69 12.59
C SER A 139 -4.44 -7.46 12.44
N GLY A 140 -5.69 -7.64 12.01
CA GLY A 140 -6.68 -6.58 11.89
C GLY A 140 -6.72 -5.90 10.52
N CYS A 141 -6.15 -6.48 9.48
CA CYS A 141 -6.25 -5.92 8.13
C CYS A 141 -7.71 -5.85 7.67
N HIS A 142 -8.11 -4.70 7.13
CA HIS A 142 -9.46 -4.46 6.62
C HIS A 142 -9.72 -5.13 5.26
N SER A 143 -8.67 -5.36 4.49
CA SER A 143 -8.71 -6.08 3.21
C SER A 143 -7.37 -6.74 2.91
N LEU A 144 -7.39 -7.67 1.94
CA LEU A 144 -6.20 -8.33 1.43
C LEU A 144 -5.99 -7.97 -0.03
N ALA A 145 -4.72 -7.87 -0.44
CA ALA A 145 -4.32 -7.72 -1.83
C ALA A 145 -3.36 -8.84 -2.24
N ILE A 146 -3.54 -9.38 -3.43
CA ILE A 146 -2.59 -10.29 -4.05
C ILE A 146 -1.72 -9.46 -5.01
N LYS A 147 -0.43 -9.38 -4.71
CA LYS A 147 0.55 -8.63 -5.50
C LYS A 147 1.38 -9.62 -6.33
N ASP A 148 0.93 -9.81 -7.57
CA ASP A 148 1.60 -10.72 -8.51
C ASP A 148 2.54 -9.94 -9.44
N MET A 149 3.78 -9.77 -9.01
CA MET A 149 4.81 -9.03 -9.75
C MET A 149 5.25 -9.71 -11.04
N ALA A 150 5.14 -11.04 -11.10
CA ALA A 150 5.51 -11.84 -12.26
C ALA A 150 4.35 -12.01 -13.27
N LEU A 151 3.17 -11.51 -12.95
CA LEU A 151 1.93 -11.70 -13.71
C LEU A 151 1.62 -13.19 -13.95
N SER A 152 1.99 -14.05 -13.01
CA SER A 152 1.81 -15.50 -13.10
C SER A 152 0.35 -15.94 -12.99
N LEU A 153 -0.48 -15.14 -12.31
CA LEU A 153 -1.91 -15.42 -12.12
C LEU A 153 -2.75 -15.18 -13.39
N ILE A 154 -2.26 -14.45 -14.37
CA ILE A 154 -2.98 -14.19 -15.63
C ILE A 154 -3.37 -15.50 -16.31
N HIS A 155 -2.49 -16.50 -16.25
CA HIS A 155 -2.71 -17.81 -16.88
C HIS A 155 -3.56 -18.77 -16.03
N ILE A 156 -3.80 -18.46 -14.76
CA ILE A 156 -4.48 -19.33 -13.80
C ILE A 156 -5.89 -18.82 -13.48
N SER A 157 -6.09 -17.52 -13.46
CA SER A 157 -7.31 -16.87 -12.98
C SER A 157 -8.20 -16.30 -14.11
N GLU A 158 -7.76 -16.35 -15.35
CA GLU A 158 -8.63 -15.97 -16.47
C GLU A 158 -9.81 -16.95 -16.59
N PRO A 159 -11.06 -16.47 -16.59
CA PRO A 159 -12.18 -17.36 -16.85
C PRO A 159 -12.02 -17.95 -18.26
N THR A 160 -11.85 -19.25 -18.32
CA THR A 160 -11.99 -19.97 -19.57
C THR A 160 -13.38 -19.72 -20.11
N ARG A 161 -13.49 -18.98 -21.21
CA ARG A 161 -14.72 -18.80 -21.98
C ARG A 161 -15.10 -20.08 -22.68
#